data_8e5a7093683a38e16727c272b642ebd0
#
_entry.id   8e5a7093683a38e16727c272b642ebd0
#
_cell.length_a   1.000
_cell.length_b   1.000
_cell.length_c   1.000
_cell.angle_alpha   90.00
_cell.angle_beta   90.00
_cell.angle_gamma   90.00
#
_symmetry.space_group_name_H-M   'P 1'
#
loop_
_entity.id
_entity.type
_entity.pdbx_description
1 polymer ?
#
loop_
_entity_poly.entity_id
_entity_poly.type
_entity_poly.pdbx_seq_one_letter_code
_entity_poly.pdbx_strand_id
1 'polypeptide(L)'
;EIGDLDKGFKVAEHVIEKEFRTSTVHQGYIEPHSATGWWTANNKVTVWGSSQGHFQIRDKTAVVLGIPYSSIKVIPMEIGGGFGGKTTIYLEPIAAMLSKKAGAPVKVTMSRVEVLEATGPTSGSYMKVKIGSDNSGKLVAAYADLKFEAGAFPGSPVGAAANCIFTPYDIENVLIDAVDVVDNKPKTTAYRAPGAPIGSFAAETLIDELAKKLNIDPLDMRIMNGAKEGTLRPTGITNPKIGCIETAQSVKDHDHYTSKIEGKYRGRGVASGFWINGSGAACAIANVNFDGTVNLTIGSMDIGGLRPVAAQHVAEVLGIPVENINP
;
A
#
# COMPACT_ATOMS: atom_id res chain seq x y z
N GLU A 1 -3.37 20.49 -8.67
CA GLU A 1 -2.49 21.62 -9.05
C GLU A 1 -2.18 22.48 -7.85
N ILE A 2 -0.92 22.94 -7.73
CA ILE A 2 -0.47 23.91 -6.75
C ILE A 2 0.33 24.97 -7.52
N GLY A 3 0.15 26.26 -7.19
CA GLY A 3 0.87 27.37 -7.80
C GLY A 3 0.59 27.55 -9.31
N ASP A 4 1.62 27.90 -10.05
CA ASP A 4 1.59 28.16 -11.50
C ASP A 4 2.76 27.42 -12.17
N LEU A 5 2.44 26.32 -12.84
CA LEU A 5 3.42 25.43 -13.44
C LEU A 5 4.31 26.13 -14.50
N ASP A 6 3.69 26.93 -15.36
CA ASP A 6 4.39 27.62 -16.44
C ASP A 6 5.36 28.65 -15.87
N LYS A 7 4.93 29.39 -14.87
CA LYS A 7 5.78 30.34 -14.12
C LYS A 7 6.93 29.60 -13.45
N GLY A 8 6.65 28.48 -12.78
CA GLY A 8 7.67 27.67 -12.12
C GLY A 8 8.74 27.15 -13.08
N PHE A 9 8.36 26.60 -14.24
CA PHE A 9 9.33 26.14 -15.23
C PHE A 9 10.04 27.27 -15.96
N LYS A 10 9.46 28.47 -16.03
CA LYS A 10 10.12 29.65 -16.63
C LYS A 10 11.28 30.17 -15.79
N VAL A 11 11.23 30.00 -14.46
CA VAL A 11 12.31 30.41 -13.56
C VAL A 11 13.29 29.28 -13.26
N ALA A 12 13.01 28.05 -13.70
CA ALA A 12 13.89 26.91 -13.53
C ALA A 12 15.14 27.05 -14.42
N GLU A 13 16.32 26.97 -13.81
CA GLU A 13 17.62 26.98 -14.50
C GLU A 13 18.03 25.60 -14.98
N HIS A 14 17.59 24.56 -14.28
CA HIS A 14 17.84 23.17 -14.61
C HIS A 14 16.52 22.42 -14.68
N VAL A 15 16.28 21.78 -15.82
CA VAL A 15 15.10 20.96 -16.05
C VAL A 15 15.51 19.56 -16.48
N ILE A 16 14.84 18.55 -15.93
CA ILE A 16 14.95 17.15 -16.34
C ILE A 16 13.53 16.62 -16.59
N GLU A 17 13.36 15.96 -17.73
CA GLU A 17 12.10 15.29 -18.10
C GLU A 17 12.40 13.88 -18.60
N LYS A 18 11.66 12.88 -18.11
CA LYS A 18 11.78 11.47 -18.55
C LYS A 18 10.46 10.75 -18.56
N GLU A 19 10.45 9.68 -19.35
CA GLU A 19 9.38 8.69 -19.39
C GLU A 19 9.80 7.42 -18.69
N PHE A 20 8.85 6.84 -17.95
CA PHE A 20 9.03 5.61 -17.19
C PHE A 20 7.89 4.65 -17.53
N ARG A 21 8.20 3.36 -17.51
CA ARG A 21 7.20 2.31 -17.66
C ARG A 21 7.46 1.22 -16.63
N THR A 22 6.39 0.72 -16.02
CA THR A 22 6.44 -0.46 -15.18
C THR A 22 5.50 -1.52 -15.73
N SER A 23 5.90 -2.77 -15.61
CA SER A 23 5.05 -3.89 -16.01
C SER A 23 3.98 -4.17 -14.95
N THR A 24 2.85 -4.71 -15.39
CA THR A 24 1.90 -5.40 -14.52
C THR A 24 2.58 -6.59 -13.87
N VAL A 25 2.54 -6.70 -12.54
CA VAL A 25 3.14 -7.82 -11.79
C VAL A 25 2.18 -8.31 -10.71
N HIS A 26 2.23 -9.62 -10.44
CA HIS A 26 1.47 -10.22 -9.36
C HIS A 26 2.21 -10.08 -8.02
N GLN A 27 1.47 -9.99 -6.90
CA GLN A 27 2.03 -9.84 -5.54
C GLN A 27 2.91 -11.01 -5.10
N GLY A 28 2.78 -12.17 -5.75
CA GLY A 28 3.66 -13.31 -5.57
C GLY A 28 3.61 -13.97 -4.19
N TYR A 29 2.48 -13.84 -3.46
CA TYR A 29 2.32 -14.51 -2.17
C TYR A 29 2.43 -16.04 -2.31
N ILE A 30 3.08 -16.69 -1.33
CA ILE A 30 3.39 -18.13 -1.40
C ILE A 30 2.11 -18.97 -1.22
N GLU A 31 1.24 -18.60 -0.30
CA GLU A 31 -0.02 -19.29 -0.09
C GLU A 31 -1.02 -19.01 -1.22
N PRO A 32 -1.51 -20.03 -1.97
CA PRO A 32 -2.58 -19.85 -2.93
C PRO A 32 -3.89 -19.43 -2.25
N HIS A 33 -4.85 -18.92 -3.04
CA HIS A 33 -6.20 -18.69 -2.54
C HIS A 33 -6.86 -20.03 -2.20
N SER A 34 -7.51 -20.08 -1.03
CA SER A 34 -8.30 -21.22 -0.59
C SER A 34 -9.48 -20.72 0.24
N ALA A 35 -10.65 -21.32 -0.01
CA ALA A 35 -11.84 -21.07 0.78
C ALA A 35 -12.61 -22.37 1.05
N THR A 36 -13.13 -22.49 2.26
CA THR A 36 -14.09 -23.56 2.61
C THR A 36 -15.43 -22.92 2.87
N GLY A 37 -16.47 -23.38 2.20
CA GLY A 37 -17.85 -22.98 2.41
C GLY A 37 -18.64 -24.07 3.09
N TRP A 38 -19.55 -23.68 3.99
CA TRP A 38 -20.55 -24.57 4.56
C TRP A 38 -21.91 -23.88 4.57
N TRP A 39 -22.80 -24.38 3.73
CA TRP A 39 -24.19 -23.96 3.65
C TRP A 39 -25.07 -24.92 4.43
N THR A 40 -25.64 -24.44 5.52
CA THR A 40 -26.46 -25.28 6.41
C THR A 40 -27.92 -25.33 5.96
N ALA A 41 -28.68 -26.34 6.45
CA ALA A 41 -30.08 -26.52 6.11
C ALA A 41 -30.99 -25.34 6.49
N ASN A 42 -30.60 -24.52 7.47
CA ASN A 42 -31.31 -23.30 7.88
C ASN A 42 -30.88 -22.05 7.10
N ASN A 43 -30.26 -22.23 5.93
CA ASN A 43 -29.80 -21.16 5.06
C ASN A 43 -28.79 -20.19 5.71
N LYS A 44 -27.94 -20.66 6.60
CA LYS A 44 -26.78 -19.97 7.09
C LYS A 44 -25.52 -20.44 6.37
N VAL A 45 -24.63 -19.53 6.09
CA VAL A 45 -23.38 -19.79 5.37
C VAL A 45 -22.21 -19.45 6.27
N THR A 46 -21.31 -20.40 6.48
CA THR A 46 -19.99 -20.11 7.08
C THR A 46 -18.93 -20.29 6.02
N VAL A 47 -18.03 -19.31 5.94
CA VAL A 47 -16.88 -19.32 5.02
C VAL A 47 -15.61 -19.18 5.84
N TRP A 48 -14.67 -20.10 5.66
CA TRP A 48 -13.30 -20.02 6.17
C TRP A 48 -12.40 -19.70 4.98
N GLY A 49 -11.58 -18.65 5.11
CA GLY A 49 -10.72 -18.23 4.02
C GLY A 49 -9.50 -17.45 4.49
N SER A 50 -8.44 -17.55 3.70
CA SER A 50 -7.23 -16.76 3.83
C SER A 50 -7.44 -15.40 3.16
N SER A 51 -7.86 -14.39 3.92
CA SER A 51 -8.27 -13.07 3.41
C SER A 51 -7.81 -11.93 4.29
N GLN A 52 -7.48 -10.80 3.67
CA GLN A 52 -7.12 -9.55 4.34
C GLN A 52 -8.32 -8.66 4.67
N GLY A 53 -9.56 -9.09 4.42
CA GLY A 53 -10.75 -8.27 4.59
C GLY A 53 -12.02 -9.09 4.83
N HIS A 54 -12.12 -9.83 5.93
CA HIS A 54 -13.23 -10.76 6.18
C HIS A 54 -14.61 -10.09 6.18
N PHE A 55 -14.75 -8.83 6.59
CA PHE A 55 -16.01 -8.09 6.46
C PHE A 55 -16.37 -7.81 5.00
N GLN A 56 -15.40 -7.38 4.19
CA GLN A 56 -15.60 -7.17 2.75
C GLN A 56 -15.92 -8.48 2.03
N ILE A 57 -15.26 -9.57 2.43
CA ILE A 57 -15.57 -10.92 1.90
C ILE A 57 -17.02 -11.28 2.20
N ARG A 58 -17.49 -11.08 3.43
CA ARG A 58 -18.88 -11.31 3.81
C ARG A 58 -19.85 -10.53 2.92
N ASP A 59 -19.64 -9.23 2.83
CA ASP A 59 -20.55 -8.32 2.15
C ASP A 59 -20.59 -8.59 0.64
N LYS A 60 -19.43 -8.77 0.00
CA LYS A 60 -19.37 -9.11 -1.43
C LYS A 60 -19.89 -10.49 -1.74
N THR A 61 -19.62 -11.48 -0.89
CA THR A 61 -20.19 -12.85 -1.03
C THR A 61 -21.71 -12.80 -0.92
N ALA A 62 -22.28 -12.00 -0.01
CA ALA A 62 -23.70 -11.81 0.12
C ALA A 62 -24.33 -11.24 -1.16
N VAL A 63 -23.70 -10.22 -1.76
CA VAL A 63 -24.14 -9.62 -3.03
C VAL A 63 -24.14 -10.66 -4.16
N VAL A 64 -23.04 -11.41 -4.32
CA VAL A 64 -22.91 -12.42 -5.39
C VAL A 64 -23.93 -13.55 -5.23
N LEU A 65 -24.21 -13.97 -3.99
CA LEU A 65 -25.14 -15.05 -3.70
C LEU A 65 -26.61 -14.60 -3.63
N GLY A 66 -26.88 -13.30 -3.64
CA GLY A 66 -28.23 -12.74 -3.51
C GLY A 66 -28.91 -13.05 -2.16
N ILE A 67 -28.13 -13.11 -1.06
CA ILE A 67 -28.64 -13.41 0.29
C ILE A 67 -28.25 -12.31 1.27
N PRO A 68 -29.00 -12.17 2.39
CA PRO A 68 -28.65 -11.19 3.41
C PRO A 68 -27.24 -11.42 3.99
N TYR A 69 -26.44 -10.36 4.16
CA TYR A 69 -25.11 -10.45 4.78
C TYR A 69 -25.16 -10.99 6.22
N SER A 70 -26.30 -10.82 6.94
CA SER A 70 -26.54 -11.42 8.26
C SER A 70 -26.67 -12.95 8.25
N SER A 71 -26.80 -13.54 7.07
CA SER A 71 -26.80 -15.00 6.88
C SER A 71 -25.42 -15.58 6.65
N ILE A 72 -24.38 -14.75 6.52
CA ILE A 72 -23.01 -15.17 6.25
C ILE A 72 -22.12 -14.86 7.45
N LYS A 73 -21.36 -15.85 7.88
CA LYS A 73 -20.24 -15.72 8.82
C LYS A 73 -18.94 -16.02 8.09
N VAL A 74 -18.00 -15.07 8.09
CA VAL A 74 -16.64 -15.30 7.58
C VAL A 74 -15.70 -15.45 8.76
N ILE A 75 -14.94 -16.52 8.76
CA ILE A 75 -13.92 -16.83 9.77
C ILE A 75 -12.57 -16.66 9.11
N PRO A 76 -11.80 -15.62 9.50
CA PRO A 76 -10.44 -15.43 8.99
C PRO A 76 -9.56 -16.58 9.46
N MET A 77 -8.76 -17.09 8.53
CA MET A 77 -7.73 -18.10 8.80
C MET A 77 -6.35 -17.45 8.74
N GLU A 78 -5.32 -18.17 9.11
CA GLU A 78 -3.94 -17.74 8.92
C GLU A 78 -3.68 -17.41 7.43
N ILE A 79 -2.86 -16.39 7.20
CA ILE A 79 -2.59 -15.85 5.86
C ILE A 79 -1.11 -16.01 5.52
N GLY A 80 -0.82 -16.87 4.55
CA GLY A 80 0.53 -17.10 4.02
C GLY A 80 0.97 -16.06 2.99
N GLY A 81 0.78 -14.78 3.32
CA GLY A 81 1.02 -13.62 2.48
C GLY A 81 -0.21 -13.20 1.69
N GLY A 82 -0.30 -11.92 1.40
CA GLY A 82 -1.41 -11.34 0.62
C GLY A 82 -0.97 -10.04 -0.03
N PHE A 83 -0.24 -9.19 0.71
CA PHE A 83 0.33 -7.91 0.24
C PHE A 83 -0.68 -6.99 -0.43
N GLY A 84 -1.99 -7.14 -0.13
CA GLY A 84 -3.08 -6.44 -0.76
C GLY A 84 -3.86 -7.26 -1.80
N GLY A 85 -3.31 -8.36 -2.31
CA GLY A 85 -3.96 -9.22 -3.31
C GLY A 85 -5.13 -10.04 -2.76
N LYS A 86 -5.23 -10.19 -1.44
CA LYS A 86 -6.29 -10.97 -0.77
C LYS A 86 -7.35 -10.09 -0.09
N THR A 87 -7.54 -8.86 -0.56
CA THR A 87 -8.55 -7.93 -0.01
C THR A 87 -9.94 -8.08 -0.64
N THR A 88 -10.08 -8.83 -1.73
CA THR A 88 -11.36 -9.06 -2.42
C THR A 88 -11.72 -10.54 -2.48
N ILE A 89 -12.97 -10.84 -2.91
CA ILE A 89 -13.46 -12.22 -3.07
C ILE A 89 -12.91 -12.85 -4.34
N TYR A 90 -12.67 -14.16 -4.28
CA TYR A 90 -12.41 -15.02 -5.45
C TYR A 90 -13.15 -16.36 -5.33
N LEU A 91 -12.83 -17.17 -4.35
CA LEU A 91 -13.34 -18.53 -4.19
C LEU A 91 -14.51 -18.67 -3.20
N GLU A 92 -14.71 -17.68 -2.34
CA GLU A 92 -15.66 -17.76 -1.23
C GLU A 92 -17.11 -18.00 -1.68
N PRO A 93 -17.66 -17.24 -2.66
CA PRO A 93 -19.01 -17.53 -3.15
C PRO A 93 -19.10 -18.86 -3.90
N ILE A 94 -18.02 -19.30 -4.56
CA ILE A 94 -17.96 -20.58 -5.28
C ILE A 94 -18.02 -21.73 -4.27
N ALA A 95 -17.20 -21.71 -3.23
CA ALA A 95 -17.17 -22.72 -2.18
C ALA A 95 -18.54 -22.81 -1.46
N ALA A 96 -19.18 -21.67 -1.18
CA ALA A 96 -20.51 -21.62 -0.58
C ALA A 96 -21.58 -22.27 -1.47
N MET A 97 -21.58 -21.95 -2.78
CA MET A 97 -22.54 -22.54 -3.72
C MET A 97 -22.32 -24.04 -3.94
N LEU A 98 -21.06 -24.46 -4.03
CA LEU A 98 -20.76 -25.92 -4.13
C LEU A 98 -21.18 -26.65 -2.88
N SER A 99 -21.00 -26.07 -1.70
CA SER A 99 -21.48 -26.63 -0.43
C SER A 99 -23.00 -26.77 -0.42
N LYS A 100 -23.75 -25.78 -0.90
CA LYS A 100 -25.20 -25.83 -1.04
C LYS A 100 -25.62 -27.00 -1.92
N LYS A 101 -24.95 -27.20 -3.05
CA LYS A 101 -25.26 -28.30 -3.99
C LYS A 101 -24.89 -29.67 -3.43
N ALA A 102 -23.79 -29.77 -2.71
CA ALA A 102 -23.28 -31.01 -2.14
C ALA A 102 -24.01 -31.42 -0.84
N GLY A 103 -24.68 -30.48 -0.16
CA GLY A 103 -25.23 -30.72 1.18
C GLY A 103 -24.16 -30.98 2.26
N ALA A 104 -22.92 -30.56 2.01
CA ALA A 104 -21.75 -30.81 2.85
C ALA A 104 -20.76 -29.64 2.75
N PRO A 105 -19.83 -29.46 3.70
CA PRO A 105 -18.73 -28.49 3.57
C PRO A 105 -17.88 -28.79 2.32
N VAL A 106 -17.53 -27.73 1.58
CA VAL A 106 -16.69 -27.85 0.37
C VAL A 106 -15.53 -26.89 0.44
N LYS A 107 -14.33 -27.40 0.23
CA LYS A 107 -13.10 -26.61 0.10
C LYS A 107 -12.68 -26.50 -1.38
N VAL A 108 -12.35 -25.27 -1.80
CA VAL A 108 -11.80 -24.97 -3.11
C VAL A 108 -10.46 -24.31 -2.92
N THR A 109 -9.45 -24.72 -3.68
CA THR A 109 -8.08 -24.16 -3.63
C THR A 109 -7.61 -23.93 -5.05
N MET A 110 -7.09 -22.73 -5.33
CA MET A 110 -6.43 -22.41 -6.60
C MET A 110 -5.08 -23.11 -6.71
N SER A 111 -4.74 -23.58 -7.89
CA SER A 111 -3.36 -23.87 -8.27
C SER A 111 -2.52 -22.59 -8.35
N ARG A 112 -1.20 -22.70 -8.43
CA ARG A 112 -0.34 -21.53 -8.62
C ARG A 112 -0.63 -20.81 -9.94
N VAL A 113 -0.91 -21.54 -11.00
CA VAL A 113 -1.25 -20.97 -12.30
C VAL A 113 -2.55 -20.17 -12.21
N GLU A 114 -3.60 -20.72 -11.61
CA GLU A 114 -4.87 -20.02 -11.41
C GLU A 114 -4.72 -18.75 -10.55
N VAL A 115 -3.87 -18.77 -9.52
CA VAL A 115 -3.59 -17.58 -8.74
C VAL A 115 -2.99 -16.48 -9.62
N LEU A 116 -2.03 -16.80 -10.49
CA LEU A 116 -1.35 -15.81 -11.32
C LEU A 116 -2.22 -15.31 -12.48
N GLU A 117 -3.15 -16.14 -13.00
CA GLU A 117 -3.97 -15.81 -14.16
C GLU A 117 -5.35 -15.24 -13.81
N ALA A 118 -5.94 -15.68 -12.68
CA ALA A 118 -7.32 -15.35 -12.32
C ALA A 118 -7.46 -14.37 -11.16
N THR A 119 -6.37 -13.93 -10.53
CA THR A 119 -6.44 -12.91 -9.47
C THR A 119 -5.83 -11.59 -9.92
N GLY A 120 -6.14 -10.51 -9.19
CA GLY A 120 -5.74 -9.17 -9.60
C GLY A 120 -4.26 -8.88 -9.35
N PRO A 121 -3.50 -8.48 -10.38
CA PRO A 121 -2.13 -7.99 -10.25
C PRO A 121 -2.08 -6.53 -9.79
N THR A 122 -0.89 -5.99 -9.54
CA THR A 122 -0.71 -4.54 -9.48
C THR A 122 -0.73 -3.94 -10.89
N SER A 123 -0.94 -2.62 -10.98
CA SER A 123 -0.98 -1.92 -12.26
C SER A 123 0.36 -1.88 -12.96
N GLY A 124 0.36 -2.11 -14.26
CA GLY A 124 1.36 -1.54 -15.14
C GLY A 124 1.15 -0.04 -15.27
N SER A 125 2.20 0.71 -15.60
CA SER A 125 2.12 2.16 -15.72
C SER A 125 2.95 2.73 -16.84
N TYR A 126 2.48 3.88 -17.35
CA TYR A 126 3.27 4.84 -18.09
C TYR A 126 3.27 6.15 -17.32
N MET A 127 4.45 6.72 -17.13
CA MET A 127 4.62 7.97 -16.40
C MET A 127 5.57 8.88 -17.15
N LYS A 128 5.15 10.12 -17.40
CA LYS A 128 6.03 11.18 -17.88
C LYS A 128 6.21 12.19 -16.76
N VAL A 129 7.43 12.36 -16.28
CA VAL A 129 7.73 13.18 -15.11
C VAL A 129 8.76 14.24 -15.48
N LYS A 130 8.53 15.47 -15.02
CA LYS A 130 9.39 16.63 -15.26
C LYS A 130 9.60 17.39 -13.96
N ILE A 131 10.84 17.73 -13.64
CA ILE A 131 11.20 18.56 -12.48
C ILE A 131 12.10 19.71 -12.91
N GLY A 132 11.98 20.83 -12.23
CA GLY A 132 12.82 22.01 -12.43
C GLY A 132 13.38 22.55 -11.12
N SER A 133 14.65 22.95 -11.13
CA SER A 133 15.30 23.63 -10.01
C SER A 133 15.97 24.91 -10.43
N ASP A 134 16.26 25.76 -9.46
CA ASP A 134 17.22 26.86 -9.61
C ASP A 134 18.69 26.36 -9.59
N ASN A 135 19.65 27.27 -9.69
CA ASN A 135 21.07 26.95 -9.67
C ASN A 135 21.58 26.42 -8.32
N SER A 136 20.86 26.65 -7.23
CA SER A 136 21.20 26.10 -5.90
C SER A 136 20.73 24.67 -5.71
N GLY A 137 19.86 24.16 -6.58
CA GLY A 137 19.19 22.87 -6.44
C GLY A 137 17.84 22.94 -5.76
N LYS A 138 17.32 24.14 -5.41
CA LYS A 138 15.96 24.28 -4.89
C LYS A 138 14.94 23.97 -5.99
N LEU A 139 14.06 22.99 -5.73
CA LEU A 139 12.98 22.62 -6.64
C LEU A 139 11.95 23.75 -6.73
N VAL A 140 11.64 24.19 -7.95
CA VAL A 140 10.73 25.30 -8.22
C VAL A 140 9.48 24.86 -8.98
N ALA A 141 9.55 23.74 -9.69
CA ALA A 141 8.40 23.16 -10.43
C ALA A 141 8.48 21.66 -10.56
N ALA A 142 7.34 20.99 -10.56
CA ALA A 142 7.21 19.57 -10.87
C ALA A 142 5.92 19.27 -11.65
N TYR A 143 6.03 18.38 -12.64
CA TYR A 143 4.92 17.87 -13.44
C TYR A 143 4.95 16.36 -13.51
N ALA A 144 3.79 15.72 -13.46
CA ALA A 144 3.65 14.29 -13.71
C ALA A 144 2.38 14.00 -14.54
N ASP A 145 2.53 13.27 -15.65
CA ASP A 145 1.44 12.62 -16.40
C ASP A 145 1.50 11.12 -16.08
N LEU A 146 0.51 10.63 -15.33
CA LEU A 146 0.44 9.27 -14.80
C LEU A 146 -0.71 8.51 -15.45
N LYS A 147 -0.41 7.41 -16.15
CA LYS A 147 -1.40 6.51 -16.75
C LYS A 147 -1.20 5.11 -16.20
N PHE A 148 -2.18 4.63 -15.45
CA PHE A 148 -2.11 3.32 -14.78
C PHE A 148 -3.18 2.38 -15.30
N GLU A 149 -2.79 1.14 -15.59
CA GLU A 149 -3.73 0.09 -15.97
C GLU A 149 -4.66 -0.26 -14.81
N ALA A 150 -5.95 -0.31 -15.08
CA ALA A 150 -6.99 -0.72 -14.13
C ALA A 150 -7.44 -2.16 -14.34
N GLY A 151 -7.13 -2.76 -15.49
CA GLY A 151 -7.73 -3.99 -15.94
C GLY A 151 -9.17 -3.77 -16.42
N ALA A 152 -10.00 -4.80 -16.37
CA ALA A 152 -11.35 -4.80 -16.95
C ALA A 152 -12.34 -3.81 -16.29
N PHE A 153 -12.02 -3.22 -15.17
CA PHE A 153 -12.88 -2.27 -14.45
C PHE A 153 -12.07 -1.10 -13.89
N PRO A 154 -12.65 0.11 -13.80
CA PRO A 154 -11.98 1.28 -13.21
C PRO A 154 -11.49 1.04 -11.77
N GLY A 155 -10.51 1.85 -11.35
CA GLY A 155 -10.00 1.89 -9.99
C GLY A 155 -8.59 1.32 -9.87
N SER A 156 -7.65 1.81 -10.69
CA SER A 156 -6.22 1.59 -10.48
C SER A 156 -5.70 2.42 -9.28
N PRO A 157 -4.49 2.17 -8.80
CA PRO A 157 -3.91 2.97 -7.72
C PRO A 157 -3.31 4.31 -8.20
N VAL A 158 -3.69 4.83 -9.37
CA VAL A 158 -3.15 6.07 -9.92
C VAL A 158 -3.37 7.27 -9.01
N GLY A 159 -4.54 7.37 -8.36
CA GLY A 159 -4.82 8.44 -7.40
C GLY A 159 -3.87 8.43 -6.19
N ALA A 160 -3.53 7.25 -5.69
CA ALA A 160 -2.56 7.12 -4.60
C ALA A 160 -1.13 7.45 -5.07
N ALA A 161 -0.76 7.07 -6.30
CA ALA A 161 0.51 7.48 -6.91
C ALA A 161 0.60 9.01 -7.01
N ALA A 162 -0.46 9.66 -7.51
CA ALA A 162 -0.54 11.12 -7.60
C ALA A 162 -0.39 11.80 -6.23
N ASN A 163 -0.99 11.23 -5.20
CA ASN A 163 -0.89 11.76 -3.84
C ASN A 163 0.51 11.58 -3.22
N CYS A 164 1.29 10.63 -3.70
CA CYS A 164 2.57 10.27 -3.08
C CYS A 164 3.79 10.82 -3.81
N ILE A 165 3.72 10.98 -5.14
CA ILE A 165 4.89 11.19 -6.02
C ILE A 165 5.78 12.38 -5.62
N PHE A 166 5.21 13.53 -5.27
CA PHE A 166 5.96 14.72 -4.88
C PHE A 166 5.75 15.13 -3.42
N THR A 167 4.96 14.39 -2.65
CA THR A 167 4.65 14.72 -1.26
C THR A 167 5.86 14.75 -0.31
N PRO A 168 6.97 14.02 -0.54
CA PRO A 168 8.19 14.20 0.24
C PRO A 168 8.85 15.57 0.12
N TYR A 169 8.43 16.40 -0.84
CA TYR A 169 9.13 17.63 -1.22
C TYR A 169 8.29 18.89 -1.05
N ASP A 170 8.96 20.00 -0.73
CA ASP A 170 8.39 21.35 -0.63
C ASP A 170 8.59 22.08 -1.97
N ILE A 171 7.60 21.94 -2.87
CA ILE A 171 7.62 22.49 -4.23
C ILE A 171 6.44 23.43 -4.42
N GLU A 172 6.72 24.67 -4.86
CA GLU A 172 5.69 25.72 -4.97
C GLU A 172 4.74 25.54 -6.16
N ASN A 173 5.22 24.93 -7.26
CA ASN A 173 4.46 24.82 -8.50
C ASN A 173 4.40 23.34 -8.93
N VAL A 174 3.25 22.70 -8.79
CA VAL A 174 3.06 21.27 -9.06
C VAL A 174 1.78 21.05 -9.85
N LEU A 175 1.87 20.29 -10.94
CA LEU A 175 0.70 19.74 -11.65
C LEU A 175 0.86 18.23 -11.81
N ILE A 176 -0.19 17.49 -11.47
CA ILE A 176 -0.24 16.04 -11.64
C ILE A 176 -1.52 15.70 -12.39
N ASP A 177 -1.37 15.16 -13.59
CA ASP A 177 -2.44 14.54 -14.38
C ASP A 177 -2.42 13.04 -14.10
N ALA A 178 -3.54 12.49 -13.66
CA ALA A 178 -3.65 11.08 -13.27
C ALA A 178 -4.81 10.41 -13.99
N VAL A 179 -4.52 9.42 -14.82
CA VAL A 179 -5.49 8.75 -15.67
C VAL A 179 -5.55 7.26 -15.34
N ASP A 180 -6.78 6.79 -15.11
CA ASP A 180 -7.11 5.38 -14.93
C ASP A 180 -7.42 4.76 -16.31
N VAL A 181 -6.67 3.75 -16.71
CA VAL A 181 -6.78 3.12 -18.05
C VAL A 181 -7.42 1.76 -17.92
N VAL A 182 -8.64 1.62 -18.44
CA VAL A 182 -9.33 0.32 -18.53
C VAL A 182 -8.84 -0.45 -19.75
N ASP A 183 -8.50 -1.72 -19.58
CA ASP A 183 -7.99 -2.61 -20.60
C ASP A 183 -8.46 -4.07 -20.41
N ASN A 184 -8.19 -4.94 -21.38
CA ASN A 184 -8.62 -6.35 -21.37
C ASN A 184 -7.66 -7.24 -20.55
N LYS A 185 -7.42 -6.86 -19.28
CA LYS A 185 -6.63 -7.63 -18.32
C LYS A 185 -7.44 -7.90 -17.05
N PRO A 186 -7.01 -8.81 -16.17
CA PRO A 186 -7.61 -8.98 -14.86
C PRO A 186 -7.66 -7.64 -14.10
N LYS A 187 -8.76 -7.40 -13.38
CA LYS A 187 -8.91 -6.20 -12.54
C LYS A 187 -7.73 -6.07 -11.58
N THR A 188 -7.04 -4.93 -11.63
CA THR A 188 -5.92 -4.68 -10.72
C THR A 188 -6.37 -4.62 -9.27
N THR A 189 -5.55 -5.12 -8.38
CA THR A 189 -5.76 -5.08 -6.94
C THR A 189 -4.61 -4.35 -6.23
N ALA A 190 -4.79 -4.15 -4.93
CA ALA A 190 -3.75 -3.53 -4.13
C ALA A 190 -2.46 -4.37 -4.11
N TYR A 191 -1.33 -3.70 -4.18
CA TYR A 191 -0.03 -4.27 -3.87
C TYR A 191 0.74 -3.29 -2.99
N ARG A 192 1.06 -3.69 -1.77
CA ARG A 192 1.82 -3.02 -0.70
C ARG A 192 2.14 -1.54 -0.99
N ALA A 193 1.40 -0.62 -0.34
CA ALA A 193 1.36 0.82 -0.66
C ALA A 193 0.97 1.11 -2.13
N PRO A 194 -0.27 0.75 -2.57
CA PRO A 194 -0.68 0.79 -3.97
C PRO A 194 -0.37 2.14 -4.65
N GLY A 195 0.39 2.11 -5.73
CA GLY A 195 0.77 3.28 -6.51
C GLY A 195 1.97 4.07 -5.98
N ALA A 196 2.19 4.14 -4.67
CA ALA A 196 3.27 4.94 -4.09
C ALA A 196 4.67 4.52 -4.58
N PRO A 197 5.08 3.22 -4.53
CA PRO A 197 6.39 2.83 -5.04
C PRO A 197 6.57 3.10 -6.53
N ILE A 198 5.48 2.97 -7.32
CA ILE A 198 5.51 3.22 -8.76
C ILE A 198 5.77 4.70 -9.04
N GLY A 199 5.01 5.60 -8.39
CA GLY A 199 5.22 7.04 -8.54
C GLY A 199 6.58 7.50 -7.99
N SER A 200 6.97 7.01 -6.82
CA SER A 200 8.25 7.34 -6.20
C SER A 200 9.44 6.91 -7.06
N PHE A 201 9.39 5.76 -7.72
CA PHE A 201 10.43 5.32 -8.64
C PHE A 201 10.74 6.38 -9.70
N ALA A 202 9.72 6.98 -10.30
CA ALA A 202 9.90 8.02 -11.32
C ALA A 202 10.45 9.32 -10.72
N ALA A 203 9.85 9.85 -9.66
CA ALA A 203 10.29 11.10 -9.04
C ALA A 203 11.70 11.00 -8.47
N GLU A 204 11.99 9.96 -7.69
CA GLU A 204 13.29 9.79 -7.02
C GLU A 204 14.44 9.58 -8.01
N THR A 205 14.16 8.94 -9.16
CA THR A 205 15.14 8.83 -10.25
C THR A 205 15.51 10.21 -10.81
N LEU A 206 14.51 11.10 -11.03
CA LEU A 206 14.78 12.44 -11.50
C LEU A 206 15.53 13.30 -10.45
N ILE A 207 15.17 13.16 -9.16
CA ILE A 207 15.85 13.84 -8.06
C ILE A 207 17.34 13.44 -8.00
N ASP A 208 17.65 12.16 -8.12
CA ASP A 208 19.02 11.66 -8.14
C ASP A 208 19.81 12.18 -9.35
N GLU A 209 19.19 12.21 -10.52
CA GLU A 209 19.85 12.74 -11.73
C GLU A 209 20.08 14.24 -11.63
N LEU A 210 19.14 14.99 -11.04
CA LEU A 210 19.29 16.41 -10.81
C LEU A 210 20.42 16.68 -9.80
N ALA A 211 20.46 15.93 -8.69
CA ALA A 211 21.53 15.98 -7.71
C ALA A 211 22.90 15.72 -8.35
N LYS A 212 23.00 14.67 -9.18
CA LYS A 212 24.21 14.35 -9.93
C LYS A 212 24.62 15.46 -10.91
N LYS A 213 23.66 16.02 -11.65
CA LYS A 213 23.91 17.13 -12.61
C LYS A 213 24.45 18.36 -11.92
N LEU A 214 23.97 18.66 -10.72
CA LEU A 214 24.40 19.81 -9.92
C LEU A 214 25.59 19.51 -9.01
N ASN A 215 26.08 18.27 -8.99
CA ASN A 215 27.14 17.83 -8.08
C ASN A 215 26.78 18.04 -6.60
N ILE A 216 25.51 17.82 -6.25
CA ILE A 216 24.97 17.88 -4.89
C ILE A 216 24.86 16.44 -4.36
N ASP A 217 25.19 16.23 -3.09
CA ASP A 217 24.95 14.95 -2.43
C ASP A 217 23.46 14.55 -2.48
N PRO A 218 23.09 13.29 -2.78
CA PRO A 218 21.69 12.89 -2.90
C PRO A 218 20.84 13.14 -1.65
N LEU A 219 21.40 13.03 -0.44
CA LEU A 219 20.69 13.36 0.79
C LEU A 219 20.61 14.88 1.02
N ASP A 220 21.64 15.65 0.67
CA ASP A 220 21.58 17.12 0.72
C ASP A 220 20.50 17.67 -0.19
N MET A 221 20.36 17.09 -1.39
CA MET A 221 19.27 17.43 -2.32
C MET A 221 17.89 17.21 -1.70
N ARG A 222 17.72 16.11 -0.95
CA ARG A 222 16.47 15.76 -0.27
C ARG A 222 16.22 16.60 0.98
N ILE A 223 17.25 16.87 1.76
CA ILE A 223 17.15 17.70 2.97
C ILE A 223 16.79 19.14 2.58
N MET A 224 17.44 19.71 1.56
CA MET A 224 17.19 21.07 1.07
C MET A 224 15.73 21.24 0.60
N ASN A 225 15.18 20.23 -0.04
CA ASN A 225 13.86 20.26 -0.66
C ASN A 225 12.79 19.52 0.14
N GLY A 226 13.13 18.97 1.29
CA GLY A 226 12.24 18.13 2.08
C GLY A 226 10.98 18.85 2.55
N ALA A 227 9.86 18.13 2.53
CA ALA A 227 8.61 18.62 3.09
C ALA A 227 8.73 18.82 4.61
N LYS A 228 8.08 19.84 5.13
CA LYS A 228 8.11 20.24 6.55
C LYS A 228 6.70 20.62 7.02
N GLU A 229 6.57 20.98 8.28
CA GLU A 229 5.34 21.58 8.79
C GLU A 229 4.95 22.79 7.94
N GLY A 230 3.68 22.86 7.54
CA GLY A 230 3.17 23.93 6.67
C GLY A 230 3.30 23.70 5.17
N THR A 231 4.11 22.73 4.70
CA THR A 231 4.21 22.39 3.27
C THR A 231 2.84 21.90 2.75
N LEU A 232 2.38 22.50 1.65
CA LEU A 232 1.14 22.12 0.96
C LEU A 232 1.38 20.88 0.10
N ARG A 233 0.61 19.82 0.34
CA ARG A 233 0.64 18.59 -0.48
C ARG A 233 -0.12 18.78 -1.79
N PRO A 234 0.15 17.98 -2.82
CA PRO A 234 -0.61 17.99 -4.08
C PRO A 234 -2.13 17.83 -3.90
N THR A 235 -2.56 17.24 -2.79
CA THR A 235 -3.97 17.07 -2.42
C THR A 235 -4.64 18.32 -1.84
N GLY A 236 -3.92 19.42 -1.64
CA GLY A 236 -4.40 20.62 -0.95
C GLY A 236 -4.36 20.54 0.58
N ILE A 237 -3.82 19.46 1.13
CA ILE A 237 -3.67 19.29 2.59
C ILE A 237 -2.32 19.84 3.03
N THR A 238 -2.33 20.69 4.05
CA THR A 238 -1.11 21.19 4.69
C THR A 238 -0.52 20.14 5.65
N ASN A 239 0.77 19.93 5.58
CA ASN A 239 1.46 19.01 6.48
C ASN A 239 1.38 19.50 7.95
N PRO A 240 0.99 18.64 8.89
CA PRO A 240 1.24 18.89 10.30
C PRO A 240 2.75 18.78 10.59
N LYS A 241 3.14 18.84 11.86
CA LYS A 241 4.52 18.55 12.25
C LYS A 241 4.91 17.14 11.81
N ILE A 242 5.97 17.06 10.99
CA ILE A 242 6.51 15.81 10.41
C ILE A 242 8.03 15.82 10.52
N GLY A 243 8.64 14.63 10.59
CA GLY A 243 10.08 14.44 10.70
C GLY A 243 10.76 14.06 9.37
N CYS A 244 10.31 14.57 8.22
CA CYS A 244 10.86 14.19 6.91
C CYS A 244 12.34 14.59 6.77
N ILE A 245 12.67 15.85 7.09
CA ILE A 245 14.04 16.39 7.02
C ILE A 245 14.92 15.72 8.07
N GLU A 246 14.44 15.59 9.30
CA GLU A 246 15.17 14.97 10.41
C GLU A 246 15.48 13.50 10.12
N THR A 247 14.56 12.79 9.47
CA THR A 247 14.79 11.41 9.02
C THR A 247 15.91 11.34 7.98
N ALA A 248 15.89 12.21 6.97
CA ALA A 248 16.95 12.26 5.96
C ALA A 248 18.31 12.65 6.59
N GLN A 249 18.32 13.58 7.53
CA GLN A 249 19.52 13.98 8.27
C GLN A 249 20.09 12.83 9.09
N SER A 250 19.23 12.08 9.81
CA SER A 250 19.64 10.91 10.59
C SER A 250 20.30 9.82 9.73
N VAL A 251 19.80 9.63 8.49
CA VAL A 251 20.43 8.70 7.53
C VAL A 251 21.80 9.23 7.08
N LYS A 252 21.90 10.54 6.83
CA LYS A 252 23.14 11.17 6.40
C LYS A 252 24.22 11.09 7.47
N ASP A 253 23.85 11.26 8.74
CA ASP A 253 24.77 11.23 9.88
C ASP A 253 25.17 9.81 10.30
N HIS A 254 24.54 8.78 9.73
CA HIS A 254 24.83 7.41 10.07
C HIS A 254 26.13 6.91 9.40
N ASP A 255 26.98 6.22 10.15
CA ASP A 255 28.29 5.71 9.69
C ASP A 255 28.20 4.90 8.39
N HIS A 256 27.11 4.16 8.17
CA HIS A 256 26.91 3.41 6.94
C HIS A 256 26.89 4.33 5.72
N TYR A 257 26.28 5.52 5.80
CA TYR A 257 26.19 6.44 4.66
C TYR A 257 27.54 6.97 4.22
N THR A 258 28.42 7.29 5.18
CA THR A 258 29.75 7.83 4.94
C THR A 258 30.82 6.76 4.72
N SER A 259 30.51 5.48 5.02
CA SER A 259 31.45 4.38 4.88
C SER A 259 31.83 4.13 3.41
N LYS A 260 33.08 3.70 3.18
CA LYS A 260 33.54 3.32 1.85
C LYS A 260 32.80 2.08 1.37
N ILE A 261 32.34 2.12 0.11
CA ILE A 261 31.75 0.94 -0.55
C ILE A 261 32.89 0.12 -1.11
N GLU A 262 33.07 -1.08 -0.55
CA GLU A 262 34.09 -2.02 -0.99
C GLU A 262 33.47 -3.25 -1.65
N GLY A 263 34.13 -3.76 -2.68
CA GLY A 263 33.72 -4.97 -3.40
C GLY A 263 33.10 -4.69 -4.77
N LYS A 264 33.14 -5.70 -5.63
CA LYS A 264 32.56 -5.67 -6.98
C LYS A 264 31.04 -5.79 -6.89
N TYR A 265 30.34 -5.09 -7.77
CA TYR A 265 28.86 -5.11 -7.87
C TYR A 265 28.13 -4.57 -6.64
N ARG A 266 28.72 -3.64 -5.91
CA ARG A 266 28.08 -2.93 -4.80
C ARG A 266 27.83 -1.49 -5.16
N GLY A 267 26.74 -0.94 -4.65
CA GLY A 267 26.34 0.46 -4.80
C GLY A 267 25.52 0.92 -3.60
N ARG A 268 25.42 2.22 -3.45
CA ARG A 268 24.56 2.87 -2.47
C ARG A 268 23.60 3.77 -3.22
N GLY A 269 22.34 3.72 -2.87
CA GLY A 269 21.30 4.61 -3.35
C GLY A 269 20.45 5.09 -2.19
N VAL A 270 19.81 6.23 -2.37
CA VAL A 270 18.84 6.79 -1.43
C VAL A 270 17.58 7.17 -2.17
N ALA A 271 16.46 7.07 -1.49
CA ALA A 271 15.17 7.51 -2.00
C ALA A 271 14.30 7.97 -0.83
N SER A 272 13.51 9.00 -1.03
CA SER A 272 12.45 9.39 -0.11
C SER A 272 11.14 8.71 -0.50
N GLY A 273 10.25 8.51 0.46
CA GLY A 273 8.95 7.95 0.20
C GLY A 273 7.89 8.57 1.11
N PHE A 274 6.67 8.58 0.60
CA PHE A 274 5.50 8.98 1.37
C PHE A 274 4.43 7.91 1.23
N TRP A 275 3.80 7.58 2.35
CA TRP A 275 2.57 6.80 2.37
C TRP A 275 1.59 7.46 3.33
N ILE A 276 0.31 7.49 2.93
CA ILE A 276 -0.75 8.04 3.78
C ILE A 276 -0.83 7.24 5.09
N ASN A 277 -0.70 7.96 6.21
CA ASN A 277 -0.98 7.41 7.52
C ASN A 277 -2.49 7.49 7.75
N GLY A 278 -3.20 6.40 7.48
CA GLY A 278 -4.64 6.29 7.64
C GLY A 278 -4.99 5.46 8.85
N SER A 279 -6.03 5.87 9.57
CA SER A 279 -6.67 5.08 10.60
C SER A 279 -8.15 4.87 10.26
N GLY A 280 -8.73 3.81 10.80
CA GLY A 280 -10.15 3.50 10.64
C GLY A 280 -10.78 3.07 11.96
N ALA A 281 -12.09 2.86 11.94
CA ALA A 281 -12.79 2.29 13.08
C ALA A 281 -12.22 0.90 13.41
N ALA A 282 -11.90 0.68 14.67
CA ALA A 282 -11.41 -0.59 15.19
C ALA A 282 -12.22 -0.98 16.44
N CYS A 283 -12.32 -2.28 16.69
CA CYS A 283 -12.96 -2.81 17.88
C CYS A 283 -12.05 -3.85 18.53
N ALA A 284 -11.90 -3.76 19.83
CA ALA A 284 -11.23 -4.78 20.64
C ALA A 284 -12.06 -5.05 21.91
N ILE A 285 -12.09 -6.30 22.32
CA ILE A 285 -12.74 -6.74 23.55
C ILE A 285 -11.71 -7.52 24.36
N ALA A 286 -11.43 -7.05 25.56
CA ALA A 286 -10.56 -7.73 26.52
C ALA A 286 -11.42 -8.27 27.68
N ASN A 287 -11.50 -9.58 27.83
CA ASN A 287 -12.18 -10.23 28.95
C ASN A 287 -11.15 -10.70 29.97
N VAL A 288 -11.13 -10.09 31.15
CA VAL A 288 -10.26 -10.49 32.26
C VAL A 288 -10.91 -11.65 32.98
N ASN A 289 -10.19 -12.76 33.10
CA ASN A 289 -10.63 -13.95 33.83
C ASN A 289 -10.25 -13.84 35.31
N PHE A 290 -10.91 -14.62 36.15
CA PHE A 290 -10.66 -14.58 37.61
C PHE A 290 -9.27 -15.07 37.99
N ASP A 291 -8.59 -15.82 37.14
CA ASP A 291 -7.21 -16.31 37.32
C ASP A 291 -6.14 -15.28 36.86
N GLY A 292 -6.56 -14.08 36.45
CA GLY A 292 -5.67 -13.03 36.00
C GLY A 292 -5.25 -13.13 34.54
N THR A 293 -5.74 -14.13 33.77
CA THR A 293 -5.53 -14.20 32.33
C THR A 293 -6.54 -13.31 31.58
N VAL A 294 -6.22 -12.94 30.34
CA VAL A 294 -7.07 -12.08 29.49
C VAL A 294 -7.32 -12.73 28.15
N ASN A 295 -8.59 -12.89 27.76
CA ASN A 295 -8.96 -13.23 26.39
C ASN A 295 -9.16 -11.95 25.59
N LEU A 296 -8.41 -11.79 24.49
CA LEU A 296 -8.46 -10.63 23.63
C LEU A 296 -9.09 -10.99 22.29
N THR A 297 -10.16 -10.29 21.92
CA THR A 297 -10.78 -10.38 20.61
C THR A 297 -10.61 -9.05 19.89
N ILE A 298 -10.08 -9.06 18.66
CA ILE A 298 -9.89 -7.87 17.83
C ILE A 298 -10.59 -8.01 16.49
N GLY A 299 -11.08 -6.91 15.93
CA GLY A 299 -11.78 -6.87 14.65
C GLY A 299 -10.86 -6.90 13.42
N SER A 300 -9.61 -7.34 13.56
CA SER A 300 -8.61 -7.37 12.51
C SER A 300 -8.07 -8.79 12.33
N MET A 301 -7.76 -9.17 11.09
CA MET A 301 -7.12 -10.48 10.81
C MET A 301 -5.61 -10.38 11.01
N ASP A 302 -4.99 -11.49 11.41
CA ASP A 302 -3.54 -11.59 11.50
C ASP A 302 -2.93 -11.90 10.12
N ILE A 303 -2.19 -10.94 9.60
CA ILE A 303 -1.44 -11.07 8.34
C ILE A 303 0.06 -11.35 8.57
N GLY A 304 0.42 -11.68 9.81
CA GLY A 304 1.77 -11.99 10.26
C GLY A 304 2.20 -11.14 11.46
N GLY A 305 1.82 -11.57 12.67
CA GLY A 305 2.27 -10.97 13.93
C GLY A 305 1.35 -9.93 14.56
N LEU A 306 0.14 -9.71 14.05
CA LEU A 306 -0.80 -8.76 14.66
C LEU A 306 -1.28 -9.24 16.05
N ARG A 307 -1.60 -10.54 16.20
CA ARG A 307 -2.03 -11.10 17.47
C ARG A 307 -0.98 -10.94 18.57
N PRO A 308 0.30 -11.35 18.39
CA PRO A 308 1.34 -11.08 19.37
C PRO A 308 1.50 -9.60 19.72
N VAL A 309 1.47 -8.71 18.73
CA VAL A 309 1.59 -7.25 18.97
C VAL A 309 0.41 -6.74 19.79
N ALA A 310 -0.82 -7.15 19.47
CA ALA A 310 -2.01 -6.77 20.25
C ALA A 310 -1.93 -7.29 21.69
N ALA A 311 -1.44 -8.52 21.88
CA ALA A 311 -1.21 -9.08 23.21
C ALA A 311 -0.19 -8.26 24.00
N GLN A 312 0.93 -7.86 23.37
CA GLN A 312 1.95 -7.01 23.99
C GLN A 312 1.38 -5.66 24.42
N HIS A 313 0.58 -5.00 23.56
CA HIS A 313 -0.06 -3.73 23.92
C HIS A 313 -0.99 -3.85 25.12
N VAL A 314 -1.80 -4.92 25.20
CA VAL A 314 -2.70 -5.14 26.34
C VAL A 314 -1.90 -5.47 27.60
N ALA A 315 -0.87 -6.30 27.49
CA ALA A 315 0.01 -6.66 28.59
C ALA A 315 0.70 -5.43 29.21
N GLU A 316 1.22 -4.54 28.34
CA GLU A 316 1.88 -3.29 28.76
C GLU A 316 0.90 -2.37 29.52
N VAL A 317 -0.31 -2.18 28.98
CA VAL A 317 -1.32 -1.32 29.63
C VAL A 317 -1.82 -1.88 30.95
N LEU A 318 -1.97 -3.22 31.06
CA LEU A 318 -2.45 -3.88 32.27
C LEU A 318 -1.33 -4.16 33.28
N GLY A 319 -0.06 -4.04 32.90
CA GLY A 319 1.09 -4.35 33.77
C GLY A 319 1.22 -5.83 34.10
N ILE A 320 0.85 -6.73 33.18
CA ILE A 320 0.90 -8.18 33.37
C ILE A 320 1.79 -8.84 32.29
N PRO A 321 2.29 -10.06 32.52
CA PRO A 321 3.05 -10.80 31.53
C PRO A 321 2.25 -11.04 30.25
N VAL A 322 2.90 -10.94 29.08
CA VAL A 322 2.26 -11.15 27.78
C VAL A 322 1.71 -12.57 27.61
N GLU A 323 2.31 -13.53 28.27
CA GLU A 323 1.89 -14.94 28.30
C GLU A 323 0.50 -15.13 28.93
N ASN A 324 0.04 -14.16 29.73
CA ASN A 324 -1.30 -14.17 30.31
C ASN A 324 -2.38 -13.60 29.35
N ILE A 325 -1.99 -13.12 28.17
CA ILE A 325 -2.91 -12.61 27.15
C ILE A 325 -3.11 -13.68 26.08
N ASN A 326 -4.35 -14.04 25.84
CA ASN A 326 -4.78 -14.99 24.82
C ASN A 326 -5.50 -14.22 23.68
N PRO A 327 -4.76 -13.85 22.59
CA PRO A 327 -5.29 -13.02 21.50
C PRO A 327 -6.06 -13.84 20.46
#